data_9dd70923afd20053d188bd965fcec44c
#
_entry.id   9dd70923afd20053d188bd965fcec44c
#
_cell.length_a   1.000
_cell.length_b   1.000
_cell.length_c   1.000
_cell.angle_alpha   90.00
_cell.angle_beta   90.00
_cell.angle_gamma   90.00
#
_symmetry.space_group_name_H-M   'P 1'
#
loop_
_entity.id
_entity.type
_entity.pdbx_description
1 polymer ?
#
loop_
_entity_poly.entity_id
_entity_poly.type
_entity_poly.pdbx_seq_one_letter_code
_entity_poly.pdbx_strand_id
1 'polypeptide(L)'
;MPEDLASHRNCIRRIKSNWPAFLEKRAERLKQQERLGSAAERVAENVLEDLFTTVLDGSLSDINYQVGYADLVITRLGIKYLIVEAKRPGTLAWNRHAVEVALDQALRYASEQKVRCIGVSDGVMLYAADVEHGGLHDRIFVSLEATELQESLWWISVHGIYRPRRECQDAILRLLPEVAQEHAPEAAPPGDILLHPKYRIPAHCFAYVGQANDPSTWKLPYRLADGNIDLRRLPKAIQAILSNYRGAKVSSIPERDIPDVLVRLGQAAACLGKMPHQCGEPAEIYQQLAYILEQLGRLDEVTWVSRSTHRKRDRL
;
A
#
# COMPACT_ATOMS: atom_id res chain seq x y z
N MET A 1 16.70 -2.54 -0.85
CA MET A 1 16.39 -1.47 -1.83
C MET A 1 15.27 -1.95 -2.73
N PRO A 2 14.31 -1.10 -3.19
CA PRO A 2 13.23 -1.56 -4.09
C PRO A 2 13.77 -2.13 -5.39
N GLU A 3 14.92 -1.65 -5.85
CA GLU A 3 15.61 -2.11 -7.08
C GLU A 3 15.95 -3.61 -7.08
N ASP A 4 16.10 -4.19 -5.90
CA ASP A 4 16.38 -5.64 -5.74
C ASP A 4 15.13 -6.50 -5.98
N LEU A 5 13.95 -5.89 -6.00
CA LEU A 5 12.68 -6.61 -6.15
C LEU A 5 12.38 -6.91 -7.62
N ALA A 6 11.93 -8.13 -7.88
CA ALA A 6 11.48 -8.51 -9.23
C ALA A 6 10.28 -7.65 -9.68
N SER A 7 9.36 -7.34 -8.77
CA SER A 7 8.20 -6.47 -9.03
C SER A 7 8.63 -5.06 -9.46
N HIS A 8 9.64 -4.47 -8.80
CA HIS A 8 10.19 -3.19 -9.20
C HIS A 8 10.78 -3.24 -10.62
N ARG A 9 11.69 -4.18 -10.87
CA ARG A 9 12.33 -4.32 -12.20
C ARG A 9 11.31 -4.54 -13.32
N ASN A 10 10.27 -5.32 -13.06
CA ASN A 10 9.20 -5.56 -14.04
C ASN A 10 8.36 -4.30 -14.28
N CYS A 11 8.02 -3.56 -13.22
CA CYS A 11 7.29 -2.30 -13.33
C CYS A 11 8.12 -1.25 -14.11
N ILE A 12 9.40 -1.06 -13.79
CA ILE A 12 10.27 -0.12 -14.51
C ILE A 12 10.42 -0.51 -15.98
N ARG A 13 10.57 -1.81 -16.29
CA ARG A 13 10.60 -2.28 -17.68
C ARG A 13 9.31 -1.94 -18.42
N ARG A 14 8.17 -2.12 -17.78
CA ARG A 14 6.85 -1.81 -18.34
C ARG A 14 6.68 -0.31 -18.56
N ILE A 15 7.03 0.52 -17.57
CA ILE A 15 7.02 1.99 -17.72
C ILE A 15 7.87 2.36 -18.93
N LYS A 16 9.10 1.87 -19.02
CA LYS A 16 10.02 2.16 -20.13
C LYS A 16 9.45 1.76 -21.49
N SER A 17 8.80 0.59 -21.57
CA SER A 17 8.22 0.09 -22.82
C SER A 17 7.00 0.90 -23.28
N ASN A 18 6.14 1.32 -22.32
CA ASN A 18 4.84 1.87 -22.64
C ASN A 18 4.79 3.41 -22.58
N TRP A 19 5.82 4.04 -21.99
CA TRP A 19 5.85 5.49 -21.80
C TRP A 19 5.75 6.28 -23.11
N PRO A 20 6.46 5.95 -24.20
CA PRO A 20 6.33 6.68 -25.47
C PRO A 20 4.90 6.64 -26.02
N ALA A 21 4.26 5.47 -26.04
CA ALA A 21 2.89 5.31 -26.52
C ALA A 21 1.88 6.06 -25.62
N PHE A 22 2.13 6.10 -24.30
CA PHE A 22 1.34 6.91 -23.38
C PHE A 22 1.44 8.41 -23.70
N LEU A 23 2.65 8.93 -23.97
CA LEU A 23 2.83 10.34 -24.34
C LEU A 23 2.07 10.73 -25.61
N GLU A 24 2.10 9.87 -26.64
CA GLU A 24 1.32 10.07 -27.86
C GLU A 24 -0.18 10.12 -27.58
N LYS A 25 -0.68 9.13 -26.85
CA LYS A 25 -2.09 9.03 -26.47
C LYS A 25 -2.53 10.21 -25.60
N ARG A 26 -1.70 10.62 -24.64
CA ARG A 26 -1.92 11.81 -23.82
C ARG A 26 -2.06 13.07 -24.69
N ALA A 27 -1.15 13.27 -25.66
CA ALA A 27 -1.21 14.40 -26.56
C ALA A 27 -2.52 14.44 -27.38
N GLU A 28 -3.01 13.28 -27.80
CA GLU A 28 -4.32 13.16 -28.47
C GLU A 28 -5.48 13.52 -27.52
N ARG A 29 -5.45 13.05 -26.25
CA ARG A 29 -6.45 13.39 -25.25
C ARG A 29 -6.50 14.89 -24.99
N LEU A 30 -5.35 15.54 -24.87
CA LEU A 30 -5.28 16.99 -24.64
C LEU A 30 -5.87 17.82 -25.80
N LYS A 31 -5.74 17.37 -27.04
CA LYS A 31 -6.41 18.03 -28.20
C LYS A 31 -7.94 18.02 -28.11
N GLN A 32 -8.52 17.14 -27.31
CA GLN A 32 -9.96 17.07 -27.08
C GLN A 32 -10.46 18.13 -26.08
N GLN A 33 -9.58 18.77 -25.33
CA GLN A 33 -9.93 19.76 -24.30
C GLN A 33 -10.81 20.89 -24.81
N GLU A 34 -10.47 21.45 -25.98
CA GLU A 34 -11.23 22.54 -26.59
C GLU A 34 -12.66 22.14 -26.94
N ARG A 35 -12.88 20.86 -27.25
CA ARG A 35 -14.20 20.32 -27.61
C ARG A 35 -15.09 20.06 -26.39
N LEU A 36 -14.51 19.82 -25.22
CA LEU A 36 -15.22 19.41 -24.00
C LEU A 36 -15.65 20.59 -23.13
N GLY A 37 -15.10 21.80 -23.35
CA GLY A 37 -15.53 23.01 -22.66
C GLY A 37 -15.56 22.86 -21.13
N SER A 38 -16.75 22.87 -20.51
CA SER A 38 -16.93 22.72 -19.08
C SER A 38 -16.54 21.33 -18.54
N ALA A 39 -16.53 20.31 -19.38
CA ALA A 39 -16.15 18.94 -19.03
C ALA A 39 -14.65 18.66 -19.29
N ALA A 40 -13.80 19.69 -19.36
CA ALA A 40 -12.37 19.54 -19.66
C ALA A 40 -11.60 18.76 -18.58
N GLU A 41 -12.10 18.64 -17.34
CA GLU A 41 -11.53 17.78 -16.29
C GLU A 41 -11.54 16.30 -16.70
N ARG A 42 -12.53 15.89 -17.50
CA ARG A 42 -12.61 14.54 -18.06
C ARG A 42 -11.40 14.17 -18.94
N VAL A 43 -10.72 15.16 -19.49
CA VAL A 43 -9.46 14.92 -20.24
C VAL A 43 -8.38 14.44 -19.29
N ALA A 44 -8.23 15.06 -18.12
CA ALA A 44 -7.27 14.63 -17.12
C ALA A 44 -7.62 13.24 -16.55
N GLU A 45 -8.91 12.96 -16.29
CA GLU A 45 -9.37 11.64 -15.89
C GLU A 45 -8.99 10.56 -16.92
N ASN A 46 -9.22 10.81 -18.21
CA ASN A 46 -8.87 9.89 -19.28
C ASN A 46 -7.35 9.69 -19.41
N VAL A 47 -6.54 10.74 -19.19
CA VAL A 47 -5.08 10.63 -19.17
C VAL A 47 -4.62 9.76 -17.99
N LEU A 48 -5.23 9.93 -16.83
CA LEU A 48 -4.95 9.10 -15.64
C LEU A 48 -5.37 7.64 -15.86
N GLU A 49 -6.54 7.40 -16.47
CA GLU A 49 -6.95 6.05 -16.85
C GLU A 49 -5.90 5.37 -17.73
N ASP A 50 -5.45 6.08 -18.78
CA ASP A 50 -4.42 5.58 -19.67
C ASP A 50 -3.09 5.32 -18.94
N LEU A 51 -2.71 6.17 -17.96
CA LEU A 51 -1.53 5.98 -17.14
C LEU A 51 -1.63 4.70 -16.28
N PHE A 52 -2.73 4.55 -15.54
CA PHE A 52 -2.88 3.43 -14.62
C PHE A 52 -3.08 2.10 -15.35
N THR A 53 -3.77 2.08 -16.50
CA THR A 53 -4.04 0.83 -17.23
C THR A 53 -2.91 0.41 -18.16
N THR A 54 -2.26 1.37 -18.84
CA THR A 54 -1.25 1.07 -19.84
C THR A 54 0.15 1.02 -19.25
N VAL A 55 0.48 1.98 -18.35
CA VAL A 55 1.83 2.14 -17.80
C VAL A 55 2.00 1.39 -16.48
N LEU A 56 1.02 1.45 -15.58
CA LEU A 56 1.14 1.00 -14.18
C LEU A 56 0.49 -0.35 -13.86
N ASP A 57 0.07 -1.13 -14.85
CA ASP A 57 -0.46 -2.47 -14.65
C ASP A 57 -1.82 -2.57 -13.94
N GLY A 58 -2.59 -1.50 -13.92
CA GLY A 58 -3.97 -1.50 -13.48
C GLY A 58 -4.90 -2.12 -14.52
N SER A 59 -6.07 -2.56 -14.11
CA SER A 59 -7.18 -2.89 -15.00
C SER A 59 -8.25 -1.81 -14.96
N LEU A 60 -9.09 -1.72 -16.00
CA LEU A 60 -10.22 -0.78 -15.99
C LEU A 60 -11.16 -1.03 -14.80
N SER A 61 -11.29 -2.27 -14.34
CA SER A 61 -12.10 -2.61 -13.16
C SER A 61 -11.52 -2.10 -11.84
N ASP A 62 -10.25 -1.70 -11.82
CA ASP A 62 -9.59 -1.15 -10.64
C ASP A 62 -9.75 0.38 -10.55
N ILE A 63 -10.29 1.03 -11.61
CA ILE A 63 -10.51 2.48 -11.67
C ILE A 63 -11.99 2.76 -11.48
N ASN A 64 -12.32 3.51 -10.43
CA ASN A 64 -13.69 3.86 -10.08
C ASN A 64 -13.85 5.37 -10.14
N TYR A 65 -14.80 5.83 -10.92
CA TYR A 65 -15.10 7.24 -11.10
C TYR A 65 -16.17 7.73 -10.14
N GLN A 66 -16.05 8.96 -9.67
CA GLN A 66 -17.06 9.68 -8.87
C GLN A 66 -17.56 8.89 -7.66
N VAL A 67 -16.64 8.23 -6.95
CA VAL A 67 -16.98 7.50 -5.71
C VAL A 67 -17.00 8.48 -4.54
N GLY A 68 -18.20 8.84 -4.07
CA GLY A 68 -18.36 9.72 -2.91
C GLY A 68 -17.70 11.09 -3.08
N TYR A 69 -17.88 11.74 -4.22
CA TYR A 69 -17.30 13.02 -4.65
C TYR A 69 -15.83 13.00 -5.09
N ALA A 70 -15.09 11.92 -4.93
CA ALA A 70 -13.73 11.80 -5.47
C ALA A 70 -13.79 11.52 -6.97
N ASP A 71 -12.98 12.21 -7.79
CA ASP A 71 -12.98 12.05 -9.25
C ASP A 71 -12.56 10.64 -9.65
N LEU A 72 -11.43 10.16 -9.10
CA LEU A 72 -10.95 8.79 -9.32
C LEU A 72 -10.57 8.14 -7.99
N VAL A 73 -11.00 6.89 -7.83
CA VAL A 73 -10.57 6.01 -6.73
C VAL A 73 -9.94 4.77 -7.35
N ILE A 74 -8.66 4.57 -7.11
CA ILE A 74 -7.93 3.41 -7.60
C ILE A 74 -7.98 2.30 -6.56
N THR A 75 -8.40 1.11 -7.01
CA THR A 75 -8.57 -0.06 -6.15
C THR A 75 -7.74 -1.23 -6.66
N ARG A 76 -7.47 -2.19 -5.80
CA ARG A 76 -7.00 -3.51 -6.16
C ARG A 76 -7.65 -4.54 -5.25
N LEU A 77 -8.29 -5.54 -5.84
CA LEU A 77 -9.08 -6.54 -5.10
C LEU A 77 -10.15 -5.89 -4.17
N GLY A 78 -10.72 -4.77 -4.59
CA GLY A 78 -11.70 -4.01 -3.78
C GLY A 78 -11.08 -3.18 -2.65
N ILE A 79 -9.76 -3.18 -2.47
CA ILE A 79 -9.06 -2.33 -1.51
C ILE A 79 -8.74 -1.00 -2.19
N LYS A 80 -9.25 0.10 -1.64
CA LYS A 80 -8.94 1.45 -2.09
C LYS A 80 -7.54 1.83 -1.63
N TYR A 81 -6.67 2.23 -2.55
CA TYR A 81 -5.31 2.59 -2.18
C TYR A 81 -4.89 4.00 -2.58
N LEU A 82 -5.56 4.63 -3.55
CA LEU A 82 -5.26 5.98 -4.00
C LEU A 82 -6.55 6.68 -4.40
N ILE A 83 -6.71 7.91 -3.93
CA ILE A 83 -7.72 8.85 -4.43
C ILE A 83 -6.99 9.91 -5.23
N VAL A 84 -7.47 10.21 -6.45
CA VAL A 84 -6.92 11.27 -7.29
C VAL A 84 -8.02 12.29 -7.62
N GLU A 85 -7.72 13.53 -7.31
CA GLU A 85 -8.52 14.69 -7.73
C GLU A 85 -8.01 15.16 -9.10
N ALA A 86 -8.88 15.20 -10.08
CA ALA A 86 -8.57 15.64 -11.42
C ALA A 86 -8.92 17.14 -11.58
N LYS A 87 -8.07 17.87 -12.29
CA LYS A 87 -8.30 19.28 -12.62
C LYS A 87 -8.15 19.47 -14.12
N ARG A 88 -8.70 20.57 -14.63
CA ARG A 88 -8.54 20.95 -16.05
C ARG A 88 -7.07 20.96 -16.43
N PRO A 89 -6.72 20.46 -17.62
CA PRO A 89 -5.35 20.50 -18.10
C PRO A 89 -4.70 21.89 -18.01
N GLY A 90 -3.50 21.94 -17.41
CA GLY A 90 -2.72 23.15 -17.21
C GLY A 90 -3.11 24.04 -16.02
N THR A 91 -4.11 23.65 -15.22
CA THR A 91 -4.53 24.47 -14.06
C THR A 91 -3.68 24.28 -12.84
N LEU A 92 -3.05 23.09 -12.68
CA LEU A 92 -2.10 22.83 -11.61
C LEU A 92 -0.68 23.24 -11.97
N ALA A 93 -0.41 23.52 -13.26
CA ALA A 93 0.88 23.76 -13.88
C ALA A 93 1.78 24.63 -13.00
N TRP A 94 2.59 24.01 -12.17
CA TRP A 94 3.61 24.64 -11.31
C TRP A 94 3.06 25.72 -10.35
N ASN A 95 1.74 25.74 -10.14
CA ASN A 95 1.06 26.64 -9.21
C ASN A 95 0.86 25.93 -7.87
N ARG A 96 1.77 26.16 -6.92
CA ARG A 96 1.75 25.55 -5.60
C ARG A 96 0.40 25.73 -4.90
N HIS A 97 -0.18 26.91 -4.95
CA HIS A 97 -1.47 27.18 -4.28
C HIS A 97 -2.62 26.34 -4.89
N ALA A 98 -2.66 26.21 -6.23
CA ALA A 98 -3.67 25.38 -6.89
C ALA A 98 -3.52 23.89 -6.51
N VAL A 99 -2.28 23.40 -6.39
CA VAL A 99 -1.98 22.05 -5.91
C VAL A 99 -2.43 21.85 -4.48
N GLU A 100 -2.14 22.80 -3.57
CA GLU A 100 -2.55 22.74 -2.16
C GLU A 100 -4.08 22.70 -2.02
N VAL A 101 -4.81 23.53 -2.75
CA VAL A 101 -6.30 23.55 -2.73
C VAL A 101 -6.86 22.20 -3.22
N ALA A 102 -6.31 21.64 -4.29
CA ALA A 102 -6.74 20.33 -4.80
C ALA A 102 -6.40 19.19 -3.83
N LEU A 103 -5.24 19.26 -3.15
CA LEU A 103 -4.85 18.30 -2.11
C LEU A 103 -5.78 18.34 -0.91
N ASP A 104 -6.20 19.53 -0.45
CA ASP A 104 -7.15 19.66 0.65
C ASP A 104 -8.50 19.03 0.30
N GLN A 105 -8.91 19.11 -0.96
CA GLN A 105 -10.12 18.44 -1.47
C GLN A 105 -9.95 16.92 -1.44
N ALA A 106 -8.87 16.39 -2.02
CA ALA A 106 -8.55 14.97 -2.03
C ALA A 106 -8.39 14.41 -0.59
N LEU A 107 -7.80 15.18 0.34
CA LEU A 107 -7.62 14.81 1.73
C LEU A 107 -8.96 14.60 2.46
N ARG A 108 -9.95 15.45 2.23
CA ARG A 108 -11.30 15.27 2.80
C ARG A 108 -11.90 13.94 2.37
N TYR A 109 -11.86 13.64 1.07
CA TYR A 109 -12.38 12.38 0.54
C TYR A 109 -11.60 11.16 1.05
N ALA A 110 -10.28 11.27 1.15
CA ALA A 110 -9.44 10.20 1.67
C ALA A 110 -9.75 9.89 3.14
N SER A 111 -10.00 10.92 3.95
CA SER A 111 -10.37 10.78 5.35
C SER A 111 -11.71 10.05 5.51
N GLU A 112 -12.72 10.43 4.73
CA GLU A 112 -14.04 9.79 4.73
C GLU A 112 -13.96 8.32 4.27
N GLN A 113 -13.19 8.05 3.23
CA GLN A 113 -13.05 6.73 2.63
C GLN A 113 -11.92 5.89 3.26
N LYS A 114 -11.18 6.43 4.24
CA LYS A 114 -10.06 5.77 4.93
C LYS A 114 -8.94 5.31 4.00
N VAL A 115 -8.66 6.08 2.96
CA VAL A 115 -7.58 5.84 1.99
C VAL A 115 -6.30 6.49 2.49
N ARG A 116 -5.17 5.83 2.28
CA ARG A 116 -3.86 6.27 2.80
C ARG A 116 -3.12 7.22 1.87
N CYS A 117 -3.31 7.11 0.55
CA CYS A 117 -2.59 7.90 -0.43
C CYS A 117 -3.56 8.76 -1.24
N ILE A 118 -3.19 10.02 -1.43
CA ILE A 118 -3.94 10.96 -2.27
C ILE A 118 -3.08 11.45 -3.41
N GLY A 119 -3.70 11.84 -4.49
CA GLY A 119 -3.05 12.47 -5.64
C GLY A 119 -3.88 13.59 -6.22
N VAL A 120 -3.22 14.47 -6.95
CA VAL A 120 -3.84 15.51 -7.77
C VAL A 120 -3.17 15.51 -9.13
N SER A 121 -3.95 15.69 -10.18
CA SER A 121 -3.43 15.74 -11.55
C SER A 121 -4.31 16.60 -12.43
N ASP A 122 -3.67 17.26 -13.38
CA ASP A 122 -4.34 17.96 -14.48
C ASP A 122 -3.99 17.37 -15.85
N GLY A 123 -3.47 16.14 -15.88
CA GLY A 123 -3.02 15.49 -17.11
C GLY A 123 -1.69 16.02 -17.66
N VAL A 124 -1.12 17.08 -17.05
CA VAL A 124 0.22 17.62 -17.35
C VAL A 124 1.21 17.21 -16.27
N MET A 125 0.77 17.28 -15.03
CA MET A 125 1.54 16.84 -13.87
C MET A 125 0.72 15.88 -13.02
N LEU A 126 1.41 15.08 -12.22
CA LEU A 126 0.83 14.24 -11.17
C LEU A 126 1.64 14.40 -9.90
N TYR A 127 0.97 14.78 -8.83
CA TYR A 127 1.53 14.78 -7.49
C TYR A 127 0.74 13.80 -6.62
N ALA A 128 1.43 13.01 -5.81
CA ALA A 128 0.81 12.14 -4.83
C ALA A 128 1.54 12.21 -3.49
N ALA A 129 0.77 12.05 -2.40
CA ALA A 129 1.25 12.12 -1.04
C ALA A 129 0.59 11.06 -0.16
N ASP A 130 1.31 10.59 0.85
CA ASP A 130 0.77 9.75 1.92
C ASP A 130 0.06 10.61 2.97
N VAL A 131 -1.11 10.16 3.41
CA VAL A 131 -1.87 10.74 4.52
C VAL A 131 -1.46 10.02 5.80
N GLU A 132 -0.64 10.66 6.62
CA GLU A 132 -0.11 10.09 7.86
C GLU A 132 -0.35 11.03 9.05
N HIS A 133 -0.11 10.54 10.29
CA HIS A 133 -0.12 11.38 11.47
C HIS A 133 0.91 12.51 11.31
N GLY A 134 0.44 13.74 11.39
CA GLY A 134 1.29 14.94 11.25
C GLY A 134 1.21 15.60 9.87
N GLY A 135 0.37 15.11 8.95
CA GLY A 135 0.07 15.77 7.67
C GLY A 135 0.34 14.92 6.45
N LEU A 136 0.60 15.58 5.32
CA LEU A 136 0.92 14.94 4.05
C LEU A 136 2.43 14.76 3.90
N HIS A 137 2.84 13.59 3.49
CA HIS A 137 4.22 13.27 3.14
C HIS A 137 4.32 13.03 1.64
N ASP A 138 5.21 13.75 0.96
CA ASP A 138 5.44 13.64 -0.47
C ASP A 138 5.77 12.20 -0.85
N ARG A 139 5.02 11.67 -1.80
CA ARG A 139 5.27 10.35 -2.35
C ARG A 139 5.93 10.42 -3.71
N ILE A 140 5.31 11.13 -4.65
CA ILE A 140 5.89 11.42 -5.96
C ILE A 140 5.46 12.80 -6.46
N PHE A 141 6.32 13.35 -7.32
CA PHE A 141 5.98 14.44 -8.22
C PHE A 141 6.51 14.08 -9.61
N VAL A 142 5.64 14.09 -10.62
CA VAL A 142 5.94 13.62 -11.99
C VAL A 142 5.38 14.59 -13.01
N SER A 143 6.20 14.96 -14.00
CA SER A 143 5.71 15.56 -15.23
C SER A 143 5.21 14.46 -16.17
N LEU A 144 3.93 14.52 -16.53
CA LEU A 144 3.32 13.57 -17.46
C LEU A 144 3.65 13.87 -18.92
N GLU A 145 4.39 14.95 -19.21
CA GLU A 145 4.87 15.32 -20.54
C GLU A 145 6.36 15.10 -20.74
N ALA A 146 7.09 14.76 -19.68
CA ALA A 146 8.52 14.51 -19.78
C ALA A 146 8.82 13.31 -20.67
N THR A 147 9.79 13.46 -21.57
CA THR A 147 10.26 12.38 -22.45
C THR A 147 11.15 11.38 -21.70
N GLU A 148 11.71 11.80 -20.57
CA GLU A 148 12.53 10.97 -19.73
C GLU A 148 11.71 9.94 -18.95
N LEU A 149 12.34 8.82 -18.65
CA LEU A 149 11.73 7.73 -17.88
C LEU A 149 11.35 8.18 -16.47
N GLN A 150 10.06 8.02 -16.12
CA GLN A 150 9.52 8.41 -14.83
C GLN A 150 9.50 7.21 -13.86
N GLU A 151 10.66 6.77 -13.40
CA GLU A 151 10.79 5.61 -12.49
C GLU A 151 10.04 5.78 -11.17
N SER A 152 9.87 7.01 -10.71
CA SER A 152 9.13 7.35 -9.50
C SER A 152 7.65 6.92 -9.55
N LEU A 153 7.09 6.70 -10.74
CA LEU A 153 5.74 6.15 -10.92
C LEU A 153 5.56 4.77 -10.28
N TRP A 154 6.66 4.02 -10.08
CA TRP A 154 6.57 2.76 -9.33
C TRP A 154 5.94 2.93 -7.95
N TRP A 155 6.16 4.06 -7.28
CA TRP A 155 5.65 4.32 -5.93
C TRP A 155 4.12 4.50 -5.84
N ILE A 156 3.43 4.68 -6.98
CA ILE A 156 1.96 4.69 -7.06
C ILE A 156 1.39 3.48 -7.79
N SER A 157 2.25 2.58 -8.29
CA SER A 157 1.82 1.28 -8.79
C SER A 157 1.28 0.41 -7.64
N VAL A 158 0.49 -0.62 -7.96
CA VAL A 158 -0.02 -1.57 -6.96
C VAL A 158 1.10 -2.23 -6.15
N HIS A 159 2.29 -2.38 -6.73
CA HIS A 159 3.45 -3.00 -6.09
C HIS A 159 4.22 -2.05 -5.17
N GLY A 160 4.16 -0.75 -5.41
CA GLY A 160 4.88 0.27 -4.65
C GLY A 160 4.03 1.02 -3.63
N ILE A 161 2.72 1.15 -3.87
CA ILE A 161 1.84 2.03 -3.09
C ILE A 161 1.72 1.64 -1.61
N TYR A 162 1.82 0.36 -1.28
CA TYR A 162 1.74 -0.13 0.09
C TYR A 162 3.10 -0.12 0.82
N ARG A 163 4.17 0.25 0.12
CA ARG A 163 5.52 0.26 0.70
C ARG A 163 5.85 1.64 1.25
N PRO A 164 6.45 1.74 2.44
CA PRO A 164 6.91 3.02 2.95
C PRO A 164 8.02 3.56 2.03
N ARG A 165 7.95 4.83 1.67
CA ARG A 165 9.03 5.52 0.97
C ARG A 165 10.17 5.81 1.95
N ARG A 166 11.32 5.17 1.75
CA ARG A 166 12.40 5.05 2.74
C ARG A 166 13.21 6.31 3.04
N GLU A 167 13.02 7.41 2.35
CA GLU A 167 13.83 8.62 2.59
C GLU A 167 13.74 9.17 4.02
N CYS A 168 12.62 8.93 4.73
CA CYS A 168 12.52 9.26 6.16
C CYS A 168 13.01 8.16 7.12
N GLN A 169 13.00 6.89 6.69
CA GLN A 169 13.36 5.78 7.59
C GLN A 169 14.88 5.62 7.74
N ASP A 170 15.68 5.89 6.72
CA ASP A 170 17.14 5.78 6.82
C ASP A 170 17.74 6.85 7.75
N ALA A 171 17.13 8.01 7.85
CA ALA A 171 17.51 9.03 8.83
C ALA A 171 17.12 8.62 10.26
N ILE A 172 15.94 8.05 10.45
CA ILE A 172 15.45 7.59 11.75
C ILE A 172 16.19 6.30 12.17
N LEU A 173 16.44 5.36 11.25
CA LEU A 173 17.17 4.12 11.54
C LEU A 173 18.67 4.36 11.79
N ARG A 174 19.27 5.42 11.23
CA ARG A 174 20.64 5.83 11.58
C ARG A 174 20.73 6.51 12.93
N LEU A 175 19.64 7.12 13.39
CA LEU A 175 19.55 7.72 14.73
C LEU A 175 19.17 6.71 15.81
N LEU A 176 18.42 5.65 15.49
CA LEU A 176 17.96 4.64 16.44
C LEU A 176 19.08 3.81 17.12
N PRO A 177 20.21 3.43 16.47
CA PRO A 177 21.26 2.68 17.17
C PRO A 177 21.95 3.49 18.28
N GLU A 178 22.17 4.77 18.07
CA GLU A 178 22.81 5.63 19.11
C GLU A 178 21.85 5.98 20.24
N VAL A 179 20.60 6.29 19.93
CA VAL A 179 19.58 6.60 20.95
C VAL A 179 19.15 5.34 21.71
N ALA A 180 19.13 4.17 21.07
CA ALA A 180 18.79 2.91 21.72
C ALA A 180 19.92 2.39 22.62
N GLN A 181 21.19 2.81 22.41
CA GLN A 181 22.31 2.46 23.28
C GLN A 181 22.46 3.42 24.46
N GLU A 182 22.09 4.69 24.32
CA GLU A 182 22.17 5.66 25.44
C GLU A 182 20.92 5.69 26.31
N HIS A 183 19.78 5.25 25.79
CA HIS A 183 18.52 5.10 26.53
C HIS A 183 17.91 3.74 26.24
N ALA A 184 18.62 2.65 26.59
CA ALA A 184 17.88 1.47 26.98
C ALA A 184 16.99 1.94 28.13
N PRO A 185 15.66 2.02 28.00
CA PRO A 185 14.83 2.39 29.12
C PRO A 185 15.18 1.38 30.19
N GLU A 186 15.77 1.87 31.27
CA GLU A 186 15.84 1.14 32.55
C GLU A 186 14.44 0.55 32.67
N ALA A 187 14.38 -0.78 32.70
CA ALA A 187 13.15 -1.54 32.49
C ALA A 187 12.05 -0.84 33.29
N ALA A 188 11.13 -0.17 32.55
CA ALA A 188 10.02 0.49 33.22
C ALA A 188 9.42 -0.54 34.17
N PRO A 189 9.13 -0.18 35.44
CA PRO A 189 8.55 -1.12 36.39
C PRO A 189 7.38 -1.78 35.65
N PRO A 190 7.14 -3.10 35.84
CA PRO A 190 6.16 -3.85 35.08
C PRO A 190 4.79 -3.19 35.29
N GLY A 191 4.53 -2.17 34.46
CA GLY A 191 3.20 -1.61 34.31
C GLY A 191 2.33 -2.76 33.82
N ASP A 192 1.13 -2.92 34.37
CA ASP A 192 0.21 -3.98 34.03
C ASP A 192 0.15 -4.13 32.50
N ILE A 193 0.71 -5.25 31.98
CA ILE A 193 0.68 -5.56 30.56
C ILE A 193 -0.78 -5.65 30.16
N LEU A 194 -1.21 -4.73 29.32
CA LEU A 194 -2.59 -4.69 28.86
C LEU A 194 -2.90 -5.98 28.09
N LEU A 195 -3.92 -6.71 28.53
CA LEU A 195 -4.31 -7.99 27.94
C LEU A 195 -5.68 -7.86 27.26
N HIS A 196 -5.82 -8.54 26.13
CA HIS A 196 -7.13 -8.60 25.43
C HIS A 196 -8.18 -9.28 26.32
N PRO A 197 -9.38 -8.68 26.52
CA PRO A 197 -10.38 -9.17 27.49
C PRO A 197 -10.79 -10.63 27.25
N LYS A 198 -10.94 -11.04 26.00
CA LYS A 198 -11.38 -12.40 25.61
C LYS A 198 -10.22 -13.41 25.59
N TYR A 199 -9.06 -13.02 25.05
CA TYR A 199 -7.98 -13.97 24.74
C TYR A 199 -6.91 -14.02 25.83
N ARG A 200 -6.85 -13.04 26.73
CA ARG A 200 -5.88 -12.91 27.81
C ARG A 200 -4.42 -12.92 27.34
N ILE A 201 -4.17 -12.36 26.16
CA ILE A 201 -2.85 -12.24 25.55
C ILE A 201 -2.57 -10.78 25.19
N PRO A 202 -1.28 -10.35 25.15
CA PRO A 202 -0.87 -8.98 24.85
C PRO A 202 -0.98 -8.62 23.36
N ALA A 203 -0.85 -7.32 23.05
CA ALA A 203 -1.03 -6.76 21.72
C ALA A 203 -0.17 -7.43 20.63
N HIS A 204 1.09 -7.77 20.93
CA HIS A 204 2.01 -8.37 19.95
C HIS A 204 1.57 -9.75 19.43
N CYS A 205 0.57 -10.36 20.06
CA CYS A 205 0.00 -11.63 19.62
C CYS A 205 -1.04 -11.51 18.51
N PHE A 206 -1.41 -10.26 18.13
CA PHE A 206 -2.44 -9.99 17.14
C PHE A 206 -1.84 -9.51 15.83
N ALA A 207 -2.43 -9.92 14.70
CA ALA A 207 -2.02 -9.46 13.38
C ALA A 207 -2.46 -8.01 13.11
N TYR A 208 -3.52 -7.56 13.75
CA TYR A 208 -4.00 -6.18 13.73
C TYR A 208 -4.14 -5.63 15.15
N VAL A 209 -3.54 -4.48 15.40
CA VAL A 209 -3.65 -3.69 16.64
C VAL A 209 -4.13 -2.30 16.24
N GLY A 210 -5.40 -2.01 16.51
CA GLY A 210 -5.98 -0.70 16.18
C GLY A 210 -5.44 0.40 17.09
N GLN A 211 -5.87 0.42 18.33
CA GLN A 211 -5.36 1.32 19.35
C GLN A 211 -4.58 0.50 20.40
N ALA A 212 -3.33 0.90 20.68
CA ALA A 212 -2.47 0.16 21.60
C ALA A 212 -3.02 0.12 23.03
N ASN A 213 -3.74 1.15 23.44
CA ASN A 213 -4.36 1.30 24.77
C ASN A 213 -5.80 0.77 24.85
N ASP A 214 -6.38 0.32 23.73
CA ASP A 214 -7.71 -0.29 23.68
C ASP A 214 -7.67 -1.71 23.10
N PRO A 215 -7.58 -2.74 23.99
CA PRO A 215 -7.51 -4.13 23.55
C PRO A 215 -8.74 -4.62 22.79
N SER A 216 -9.88 -3.95 22.87
CA SER A 216 -11.09 -4.32 22.12
C SER A 216 -10.91 -4.16 20.61
N THR A 217 -9.97 -3.31 20.20
CA THR A 217 -9.62 -3.02 18.80
C THR A 217 -8.64 -4.03 18.19
N TRP A 218 -8.01 -4.91 19.01
CA TRP A 218 -7.05 -5.91 18.53
C TRP A 218 -7.76 -7.08 17.88
N LYS A 219 -7.32 -7.48 16.70
CA LYS A 219 -7.98 -8.52 15.90
C LYS A 219 -6.99 -9.53 15.36
N LEU A 220 -7.49 -10.73 15.05
CA LEU A 220 -6.74 -11.80 14.42
C LEU A 220 -5.55 -12.28 15.27
N PRO A 221 -5.80 -12.88 16.47
CA PRO A 221 -4.74 -13.47 17.27
C PRO A 221 -4.10 -14.63 16.52
N TYR A 222 -2.77 -14.65 16.41
CA TYR A 222 -2.01 -15.68 15.69
C TYR A 222 -0.73 -16.12 16.40
N ARG A 223 -0.40 -15.48 17.53
CA ARG A 223 0.73 -15.86 18.40
C ARG A 223 0.27 -16.19 19.81
N LEU A 224 1.11 -16.92 20.51
CA LEU A 224 1.02 -17.15 21.95
C LEU A 224 1.67 -15.98 22.72
N ALA A 225 1.46 -15.91 24.03
CA ALA A 225 2.02 -14.87 24.88
C ALA A 225 3.56 -14.88 24.92
N ASP A 226 4.18 -16.02 24.69
CA ASP A 226 5.64 -16.21 24.59
C ASP A 226 6.22 -15.76 23.22
N GLY A 227 5.38 -15.27 22.32
CA GLY A 227 5.77 -14.81 20.97
C GLY A 227 5.81 -15.90 19.91
N ASN A 228 5.67 -17.20 20.29
CA ASN A 228 5.61 -18.29 19.33
C ASN A 228 4.33 -18.25 18.48
N ILE A 229 4.39 -18.79 17.24
CA ILE A 229 3.24 -18.85 16.36
C ILE A 229 2.26 -19.91 16.87
N ASP A 230 1.00 -19.52 17.09
CA ASP A 230 -0.07 -20.44 17.47
C ASP A 230 -0.59 -21.21 16.25
N LEU A 231 -0.24 -22.49 16.15
CA LEU A 231 -0.60 -23.36 15.03
C LEU A 231 -2.11 -23.53 14.84
N ARG A 232 -2.91 -23.32 15.91
CA ARG A 232 -4.37 -23.43 15.86
C ARG A 232 -5.05 -22.11 15.47
N ARG A 233 -4.46 -20.98 15.88
CA ARG A 233 -5.03 -19.65 15.63
C ARG A 233 -4.61 -19.08 14.28
N LEU A 234 -3.37 -19.34 13.83
CA LEU A 234 -2.89 -18.81 12.56
C LEU A 234 -3.82 -19.15 11.37
N PRO A 235 -4.23 -20.42 11.13
CA PRO A 235 -5.14 -20.73 10.02
C PRO A 235 -6.48 -20.01 10.15
N LYS A 236 -7.01 -19.88 11.38
CA LYS A 236 -8.26 -19.17 11.64
C LYS A 236 -8.15 -17.66 11.36
N ALA A 237 -7.03 -17.05 11.73
CA ALA A 237 -6.75 -15.65 11.44
C ALA A 237 -6.66 -15.40 9.93
N ILE A 238 -5.96 -16.27 9.21
CA ILE A 238 -5.89 -16.23 7.74
C ILE A 238 -7.29 -16.42 7.14
N GLN A 239 -8.04 -17.43 7.55
CA GLN A 239 -9.40 -17.68 7.06
C GLN A 239 -10.32 -16.47 7.29
N ALA A 240 -10.22 -15.82 8.45
CA ALA A 240 -11.04 -14.66 8.78
C ALA A 240 -10.74 -13.47 7.87
N ILE A 241 -9.46 -13.17 7.59
CA ILE A 241 -9.11 -12.06 6.69
C ILE A 241 -9.42 -12.40 5.23
N LEU A 242 -9.23 -13.65 4.79
CA LEU A 242 -9.53 -14.09 3.43
C LEU A 242 -11.04 -14.10 3.15
N SER A 243 -11.89 -14.32 4.15
CA SER A 243 -13.34 -14.28 3.98
C SER A 243 -13.86 -12.90 3.56
N ASN A 244 -13.11 -11.82 3.82
CA ASN A 244 -13.43 -10.47 3.34
C ASN A 244 -13.51 -10.39 1.81
N TYR A 245 -12.70 -11.16 1.10
CA TYR A 245 -12.70 -11.21 -0.36
C TYR A 245 -13.85 -12.04 -0.93
N ARG A 246 -14.66 -12.70 -0.07
CA ARG A 246 -15.89 -13.41 -0.42
C ARG A 246 -17.16 -12.67 -0.01
N GLY A 247 -17.06 -11.39 0.35
CA GLY A 247 -18.20 -10.53 0.67
C GLY A 247 -18.56 -10.42 2.16
N ALA A 248 -17.90 -11.16 3.07
CA ALA A 248 -18.08 -11.01 4.51
C ALA A 248 -16.98 -10.10 5.07
N LYS A 249 -17.25 -8.82 5.18
CA LYS A 249 -16.27 -7.85 5.72
C LYS A 249 -15.99 -8.11 7.20
N VAL A 250 -14.71 -8.26 7.58
CA VAL A 250 -14.26 -7.96 8.95
C VAL A 250 -14.31 -6.43 9.08
N SER A 251 -15.50 -5.91 9.34
CA SER A 251 -15.84 -4.48 9.34
C SER A 251 -15.00 -3.64 10.32
N SER A 252 -14.16 -4.29 11.12
CA SER A 252 -13.36 -3.68 12.18
C SER A 252 -11.90 -3.41 11.82
N ILE A 253 -11.42 -3.86 10.64
CA ILE A 253 -10.06 -3.58 10.15
C ILE A 253 -10.20 -2.59 9.00
N PRO A 254 -9.57 -1.41 9.07
CA PRO A 254 -9.56 -0.47 7.95
C PRO A 254 -8.95 -1.10 6.70
N GLU A 255 -9.52 -0.85 5.53
CA GLU A 255 -9.06 -1.42 4.25
C GLU A 255 -7.57 -1.15 4.01
N ARG A 256 -7.10 0.04 4.36
CA ARG A 256 -5.68 0.44 4.23
C ARG A 256 -4.70 -0.43 5.01
N ASP A 257 -5.15 -1.09 6.09
CA ASP A 257 -4.30 -1.90 6.97
C ASP A 257 -4.31 -3.39 6.58
N ILE A 258 -5.24 -3.80 5.70
CA ILE A 258 -5.39 -5.20 5.27
C ILE A 258 -4.11 -5.74 4.62
N PRO A 259 -3.42 -5.02 3.71
CA PRO A 259 -2.19 -5.53 3.11
C PRO A 259 -1.09 -5.85 4.13
N ASP A 260 -0.92 -5.02 5.15
CA ASP A 260 0.06 -5.24 6.22
C ASP A 260 -0.31 -6.43 7.11
N VAL A 261 -1.60 -6.61 7.38
CA VAL A 261 -2.11 -7.78 8.12
C VAL A 261 -1.84 -9.07 7.34
N LEU A 262 -2.10 -9.08 6.03
CA LEU A 262 -1.83 -10.23 5.16
C LEU A 262 -0.33 -10.57 5.11
N VAL A 263 0.53 -9.57 5.03
CA VAL A 263 1.99 -9.78 5.08
C VAL A 263 2.42 -10.40 6.40
N ARG A 264 1.94 -9.89 7.55
CA ARG A 264 2.27 -10.46 8.88
C ARG A 264 1.85 -11.91 9.00
N LEU A 265 0.65 -12.25 8.55
CA LEU A 265 0.15 -13.64 8.57
C LEU A 265 0.92 -14.51 7.59
N GLY A 266 1.27 -13.99 6.41
CA GLY A 266 2.10 -14.66 5.42
C GLY A 266 3.51 -14.95 5.94
N GLN A 267 4.15 -13.99 6.61
CA GLN A 267 5.45 -14.16 7.26
C GLN A 267 5.40 -15.24 8.35
N ALA A 268 4.34 -15.26 9.17
CA ALA A 268 4.14 -16.32 10.16
C ALA A 268 3.96 -17.70 9.50
N ALA A 269 3.20 -17.78 8.40
CA ALA A 269 3.05 -19.02 7.64
C ALA A 269 4.37 -19.46 6.99
N ALA A 270 5.16 -18.51 6.47
CA ALA A 270 6.48 -18.76 5.89
C ALA A 270 7.48 -19.29 6.92
N CYS A 271 7.48 -18.76 8.16
CA CYS A 271 8.30 -19.27 9.26
C CYS A 271 7.98 -20.74 9.61
N LEU A 272 6.75 -21.19 9.35
CA LEU A 272 6.31 -22.59 9.55
C LEU A 272 6.50 -23.45 8.30
N GLY A 273 7.09 -22.93 7.22
CA GLY A 273 7.24 -23.65 5.95
C GLY A 273 5.93 -23.96 5.23
N LYS A 274 4.87 -23.19 5.50
CA LYS A 274 3.51 -23.46 4.94
C LYS A 274 3.16 -22.64 3.70
N MET A 275 4.01 -21.69 3.30
CA MET A 275 3.78 -20.95 2.05
C MET A 275 4.15 -21.80 0.83
N PRO A 276 3.49 -21.57 -0.34
CA PRO A 276 3.84 -22.24 -1.59
C PRO A 276 5.35 -22.14 -1.87
N HIS A 277 5.92 -23.20 -2.48
CA HIS A 277 7.35 -23.33 -2.81
C HIS A 277 8.31 -23.58 -1.64
N GLN A 278 7.82 -23.80 -0.42
CA GLN A 278 8.68 -24.10 0.73
C GLN A 278 8.81 -25.60 1.04
N CYS A 279 7.71 -26.33 1.12
CA CYS A 279 7.69 -27.80 1.34
C CYS A 279 6.32 -28.36 0.99
N GLY A 280 6.24 -29.32 0.05
CA GLY A 280 5.03 -30.07 -0.28
C GLY A 280 3.89 -29.24 -0.89
N GLU A 281 2.71 -29.86 -1.05
CA GLU A 281 1.51 -29.12 -1.43
C GLU A 281 0.94 -28.38 -0.23
N PRO A 282 0.95 -27.04 -0.23
CA PRO A 282 0.37 -26.28 0.87
C PRO A 282 -1.16 -26.43 0.88
N ALA A 283 -1.75 -26.40 2.08
CA ALA A 283 -3.20 -26.37 2.20
C ALA A 283 -3.79 -25.15 1.44
N GLU A 284 -4.99 -25.32 0.87
CA GLU A 284 -5.66 -24.34 0.01
C GLU A 284 -5.66 -22.91 0.58
N ILE A 285 -5.80 -22.76 1.90
CA ILE A 285 -5.79 -21.46 2.59
C ILE A 285 -4.47 -20.70 2.40
N TYR A 286 -3.34 -21.38 2.37
CA TYR A 286 -2.03 -20.76 2.18
C TYR A 286 -1.76 -20.45 0.70
N GLN A 287 -2.34 -21.23 -0.22
CA GLN A 287 -2.33 -20.93 -1.65
C GLN A 287 -3.14 -19.66 -1.94
N GLN A 288 -4.33 -19.52 -1.34
CA GLN A 288 -5.17 -18.33 -1.46
C GLN A 288 -4.47 -17.10 -0.87
N LEU A 289 -3.82 -17.23 0.29
CA LEU A 289 -3.04 -16.14 0.89
C LEU A 289 -1.90 -15.70 -0.02
N ALA A 290 -1.13 -16.64 -0.58
CA ALA A 290 -0.05 -16.35 -1.51
C ALA A 290 -0.56 -15.65 -2.77
N TYR A 291 -1.65 -16.14 -3.36
CA TYR A 291 -2.28 -15.53 -4.53
C TYR A 291 -2.68 -14.07 -4.26
N ILE A 292 -3.33 -13.80 -3.13
CA ILE A 292 -3.73 -12.42 -2.78
C ILE A 292 -2.52 -11.53 -2.55
N LEU A 293 -1.48 -12.02 -1.85
CA LEU A 293 -0.24 -11.28 -1.66
C LEU A 293 0.47 -10.99 -3.00
N GLU A 294 0.42 -11.92 -3.95
CA GLU A 294 0.94 -11.71 -5.30
C GLU A 294 0.15 -10.62 -6.04
N GLN A 295 -1.19 -10.67 -5.98
CA GLN A 295 -2.05 -9.67 -6.61
C GLN A 295 -1.86 -8.27 -5.99
N LEU A 296 -1.51 -8.19 -4.70
CA LEU A 296 -1.15 -6.95 -4.01
C LEU A 296 0.33 -6.55 -4.22
N GLY A 297 1.12 -7.36 -4.94
CA GLY A 297 2.53 -7.11 -5.16
C GLY A 297 3.39 -7.20 -3.90
N ARG A 298 2.94 -7.94 -2.88
CA ARG A 298 3.60 -8.04 -1.57
C ARG A 298 4.09 -9.44 -1.20
N LEU A 299 4.00 -10.40 -2.12
CA LEU A 299 4.44 -11.78 -1.86
C LEU A 299 5.94 -11.87 -1.58
N ASP A 300 6.74 -11.03 -2.21
CA ASP A 300 8.19 -10.95 -2.03
C ASP A 300 8.61 -10.55 -0.60
N GLU A 301 7.81 -9.80 0.12
CA GLU A 301 8.05 -9.48 1.54
C GLU A 301 7.98 -10.72 2.43
N VAL A 302 7.15 -11.68 2.06
CA VAL A 302 6.98 -12.95 2.78
C VAL A 302 8.09 -13.93 2.42
N THR A 303 8.41 -14.09 1.16
CA THR A 303 9.45 -15.02 0.67
C THR A 303 10.86 -14.59 1.04
N TRP A 304 11.11 -13.28 1.18
CA TRP A 304 12.41 -12.75 1.57
C TRP A 304 12.79 -13.13 3.01
N VAL A 305 11.85 -13.08 3.96
CA VAL A 305 12.06 -13.50 5.36
C VAL A 305 12.48 -14.97 5.43
N SER A 306 11.86 -15.84 4.62
CA SER A 306 12.20 -17.25 4.52
C SER A 306 13.66 -17.48 4.08
N ARG A 307 14.14 -16.75 3.07
CA ARG A 307 15.53 -16.88 2.56
C ARG A 307 16.57 -16.42 3.57
N SER A 308 16.29 -15.41 4.36
CA SER A 308 17.22 -14.88 5.38
C SER A 308 17.38 -15.82 6.57
N THR A 309 16.33 -16.53 6.98
CA THR A 309 16.38 -17.51 8.08
C THR A 309 17.10 -18.78 7.71
N HIS A 310 16.99 -19.24 6.45
CA HIS A 310 17.76 -20.41 5.97
C HIS A 310 19.27 -20.11 5.88
N ARG A 311 19.69 -18.92 5.42
CA ARG A 311 21.11 -18.55 5.39
C ARG A 311 21.77 -18.48 6.78
N LYS A 312 21.02 -18.25 7.85
CA LYS A 312 21.55 -18.30 9.23
C LYS A 312 21.68 -19.71 9.78
N ARG A 313 20.84 -20.68 9.32
CA ARG A 313 20.96 -22.09 9.73
C ARG A 313 22.12 -22.82 9.07
N ASP A 314 22.49 -22.45 7.86
CA ASP A 314 23.62 -23.09 7.14
C ASP A 314 25.01 -22.54 7.57
N ARG A 315 25.07 -21.62 8.54
CA ARG A 315 26.29 -21.04 9.10
C ARG A 315 26.54 -21.34 10.57
N LEU A 316 25.74 -22.21 11.18
CA LEU A 316 25.93 -22.77 12.52
C LEU A 316 26.16 -24.28 12.42
#